data_fe8dfc943849953926a8d700595a53ac
#
_entry.id   fe8dfc943849953926a8d700595a53ac
#
_cell.length_a   1.000
_cell.length_b   1.000
_cell.length_c   1.000
_cell.angle_alpha   90.00
_cell.angle_beta   90.00
_cell.angle_gamma   90.00
#
_symmetry.space_group_name_H-M   'P 1'
#
loop_
_entity.id
_entity.type
_entity.pdbx_description
1 polymer ?
#
loop_
_entity_poly.entity_id
_entity_poly.type
_entity_poly.pdbx_seq_one_letter_code
_entity_poly.pdbx_strand_id
1 'polypeptide(L)'
;LAWHEMTCASPAYLEQYGEPRTPQELAGHRCLLNSHYSGREEWLYHQRHELLRVRVSGPFASNHYNLLKKAALVGAGIARLPSYVLHSELADGRLRWLLRDYQTRSMPMYLVHSYQGGLPKRTQVLADYLMDWFRRSGEALDRL
;
A
#
# COMPACT_ATOMS: atom_id res chain seq x y z
N LEU A 1 9.04 -0.05 -13.25
CA LEU A 1 8.40 -0.76 -12.14
C LEU A 1 7.39 0.16 -11.46
N ALA A 2 6.27 -0.38 -11.01
CA ALA A 2 5.26 0.39 -10.29
C ALA A 2 4.79 -0.39 -9.06
N TRP A 3 4.34 0.32 -8.04
CA TRP A 3 3.66 -0.21 -6.88
C TRP A 3 2.33 0.52 -6.68
N HIS A 4 1.43 -0.08 -5.94
CA HIS A 4 0.15 0.53 -5.60
C HIS A 4 -0.09 0.42 -4.09
N GLU A 5 -0.99 1.22 -3.58
CA GLU A 5 -1.41 1.11 -2.19
C GLU A 5 -2.50 0.05 -2.05
N MET A 6 -2.41 -0.73 -1.01
CA MET A 6 -3.40 -1.76 -0.67
C MET A 6 -4.06 -1.40 0.66
N THR A 7 -5.38 -1.46 0.69
CA THR A 7 -6.15 -1.29 1.93
C THR A 7 -6.18 -2.61 2.68
N CYS A 8 -5.78 -2.61 3.93
CA CYS A 8 -5.67 -3.84 4.72
C CYS A 8 -6.02 -3.64 6.19
N ALA A 9 -6.44 -4.73 6.82
CA ALA A 9 -6.67 -4.80 8.26
C ALA A 9 -6.39 -6.22 8.77
N SER A 10 -6.20 -6.36 10.09
CA SER A 10 -6.10 -7.67 10.72
C SER A 10 -7.46 -8.37 10.79
N PRO A 11 -7.50 -9.72 10.77
CA PRO A 11 -8.73 -10.47 11.01
C PRO A 11 -9.46 -10.05 12.29
N ALA A 12 -8.72 -9.86 13.38
CA ALA A 12 -9.28 -9.45 14.67
C ALA A 12 -10.01 -8.10 14.59
N TYR A 13 -9.48 -7.13 13.86
CA TYR A 13 -10.17 -5.86 13.62
C TYR A 13 -11.49 -6.09 12.86
N LEU A 14 -11.44 -6.90 11.80
CA LEU A 14 -12.61 -7.17 10.94
C LEU A 14 -13.70 -7.94 11.67
N GLU A 15 -13.34 -8.87 12.56
CA GLU A 15 -14.30 -9.58 13.43
C GLU A 15 -15.03 -8.62 14.37
N GLN A 16 -14.33 -7.62 14.88
CA GLN A 16 -14.90 -6.67 15.84
C GLN A 16 -15.72 -5.55 15.19
N TYR A 17 -15.27 -5.04 14.04
CA TYR A 17 -15.85 -3.83 13.43
C TYR A 17 -16.51 -4.06 12.07
N GLY A 18 -16.43 -5.27 11.55
CA GLY A 18 -16.91 -5.61 10.21
C GLY A 18 -15.90 -5.32 9.12
N GLU A 19 -16.13 -5.88 7.94
CA GLU A 19 -15.31 -5.68 6.75
C GLU A 19 -16.00 -4.69 5.80
N PRO A 20 -15.35 -3.55 5.45
CA PRO A 20 -15.92 -2.61 4.50
C PRO A 20 -15.98 -3.23 3.11
N ARG A 21 -17.11 -3.13 2.45
CA ARG A 21 -17.35 -3.62 1.10
C ARG A 21 -17.19 -2.54 0.03
N THR A 22 -17.33 -1.30 0.45
CA THR A 22 -17.16 -0.12 -0.41
C THR A 22 -16.21 0.88 0.24
N PRO A 23 -15.50 1.72 -0.55
CA PRO A 23 -14.64 2.76 0.00
C PRO A 23 -15.40 3.73 0.92
N GLN A 24 -16.67 4.02 0.64
CA GLN A 24 -17.50 4.93 1.44
C GLN A 24 -17.67 4.45 2.87
N GLU A 25 -17.73 3.14 3.10
CA GLU A 25 -17.85 2.56 4.43
C GLU A 25 -16.64 2.83 5.33
N LEU A 26 -15.46 3.13 4.74
CA LEU A 26 -14.26 3.53 5.49
C LEU A 26 -14.47 4.78 6.36
N ALA A 27 -15.43 5.63 6.03
CA ALA A 27 -15.78 6.79 6.84
C ALA A 27 -16.28 6.41 8.25
N GLY A 28 -16.83 5.20 8.39
CA GLY A 28 -17.27 4.63 9.67
C GLY A 28 -16.21 3.79 10.39
N HIS A 29 -15.05 3.58 9.78
CA HIS A 29 -13.97 2.77 10.34
C HIS A 29 -12.86 3.62 10.95
N ARG A 30 -12.05 2.99 11.81
CA ARG A 30 -10.80 3.56 12.34
C ARG A 30 -9.72 3.40 11.30
N CYS A 31 -9.31 4.49 10.64
CA CYS A 31 -8.26 4.46 9.63
C CYS A 31 -6.91 4.92 10.20
N LEU A 32 -5.85 4.25 9.80
CA LEU A 32 -4.46 4.56 10.18
C LEU A 32 -3.86 5.46 9.11
N LEU A 33 -3.56 6.71 9.46
CA LEU A 33 -3.27 7.74 8.50
C LEU A 33 -1.77 7.87 8.21
N ASN A 34 -1.41 7.99 6.93
CA ASN A 34 -0.03 8.32 6.56
C ASN A 34 0.16 9.85 6.62
N SER A 35 0.91 10.32 7.62
CA SER A 35 1.17 11.74 7.83
C SER A 35 2.22 12.35 6.89
N HIS A 36 2.84 11.54 6.01
CA HIS A 36 3.76 12.03 5.00
C HIS A 36 3.06 12.86 3.91
N TYR A 37 1.79 12.58 3.64
CA TYR A 37 1.02 13.26 2.61
C TYR A 37 0.13 14.37 3.19
N SER A 38 0.11 15.53 2.52
CA SER A 38 -0.96 16.51 2.69
C SER A 38 -2.28 15.90 2.18
N GLY A 39 -3.39 16.10 2.90
CA GLY A 39 -4.67 15.46 2.56
C GLY A 39 -4.76 13.98 2.96
N ARG A 40 -3.98 13.55 3.95
CA ARG A 40 -3.99 12.18 4.52
C ARG A 40 -5.37 11.66 4.93
N GLU A 41 -6.30 12.55 5.17
CA GLU A 41 -7.68 12.25 5.56
C GLU A 41 -8.60 11.99 4.36
N GLU A 42 -8.08 12.10 3.13
CA GLU A 42 -8.83 11.80 1.91
C GLU A 42 -8.14 10.65 1.17
N TRP A 43 -8.83 9.53 1.08
CA TRP A 43 -8.38 8.38 0.33
C TRP A 43 -9.07 8.30 -1.01
N LEU A 44 -8.29 8.13 -2.08
CA LEU A 44 -8.76 8.07 -3.45
C LEU A 44 -8.76 6.63 -3.93
N TYR A 45 -9.87 6.23 -4.54
CA TYR A 45 -10.05 4.95 -5.20
C TYR A 45 -10.59 5.15 -6.60
N HIS A 46 -10.30 4.24 -7.47
CA HIS A 46 -10.83 4.21 -8.83
C HIS A 46 -11.64 2.93 -9.02
N GLN A 47 -12.84 3.07 -9.56
CA GLN A 47 -13.64 1.95 -10.00
C GLN A 47 -14.14 2.25 -11.42
N ARG A 48 -13.73 1.40 -12.38
CA ARG A 48 -13.97 1.64 -13.82
C ARG A 48 -13.40 3.01 -14.24
N HIS A 49 -14.26 4.00 -14.51
CA HIS A 49 -13.87 5.35 -14.91
C HIS A 49 -14.19 6.42 -13.86
N GLU A 50 -14.63 5.99 -12.68
CA GLU A 50 -15.01 6.91 -11.59
C GLU A 50 -13.91 7.03 -10.55
N LEU A 51 -13.67 8.26 -10.11
CA LEU A 51 -12.81 8.58 -8.98
C LEU A 51 -13.67 8.74 -7.73
N LEU A 52 -13.48 7.84 -6.78
CA LEU A 52 -14.15 7.86 -5.49
C LEU A 52 -13.24 8.53 -4.46
N ARG A 53 -13.77 9.56 -3.80
CA ARG A 53 -13.09 10.29 -2.72
C ARG A 53 -13.75 9.95 -1.41
N VAL A 54 -12.98 9.45 -0.45
CA VAL A 54 -13.49 9.07 0.86
C VAL A 54 -12.73 9.81 1.93
N ARG A 55 -13.45 10.55 2.74
CA ARG A 55 -12.88 11.17 3.94
C ARG A 55 -12.78 10.12 5.04
N VAL A 56 -11.57 9.92 5.53
CA VAL A 56 -11.25 8.94 6.57
C VAL A 56 -10.68 9.62 7.80
N SER A 57 -10.86 8.99 8.95
CA SER A 57 -10.31 9.47 10.21
C SER A 57 -9.89 8.30 11.09
N GLY A 58 -9.06 8.57 12.07
CA GLY A 58 -8.68 7.52 13.01
C GLY A 58 -7.70 8.00 14.09
N PRO A 59 -7.42 7.12 15.05
CA PRO A 59 -6.73 7.49 16.28
C PRO A 59 -5.21 7.63 16.13
N PHE A 60 -4.65 7.22 14.96
CA PHE A 60 -3.21 7.12 14.81
C PHE A 60 -2.75 7.58 13.42
N ALA A 61 -1.69 8.36 13.40
CA ALA A 61 -1.03 8.80 12.19
C ALA A 61 0.50 8.67 12.31
N SER A 62 1.16 8.25 11.24
CA SER A 62 2.61 8.15 11.18
C SER A 62 3.09 8.33 9.74
N ASN A 63 4.29 8.87 9.57
CA ASN A 63 4.98 8.91 8.27
C ASN A 63 5.77 7.61 7.99
N HIS A 64 5.71 6.63 8.88
CA HIS A 64 6.50 5.39 8.79
C HIS A 64 5.60 4.19 8.49
N TYR A 65 5.70 3.62 7.28
CA TYR A 65 4.86 2.51 6.84
C TYR A 65 4.92 1.28 7.76
N ASN A 66 6.11 0.91 8.26
CA ASN A 66 6.23 -0.24 9.17
C ASN A 66 5.50 -0.02 10.49
N LEU A 67 5.41 1.23 10.96
CA LEU A 67 4.66 1.54 12.19
C LEU A 67 3.15 1.45 11.95
N LEU A 68 2.67 1.97 10.80
CA LEU A 68 1.27 1.80 10.38
C LEU A 68 0.92 0.33 10.19
N LYS A 69 1.83 -0.47 9.58
CA LYS A 69 1.66 -1.92 9.44
C LYS A 69 1.52 -2.62 10.80
N LYS A 70 2.41 -2.31 11.74
CA LYS A 70 2.33 -2.87 13.10
C LYS A 70 1.03 -2.49 13.80
N ALA A 71 0.58 -1.24 13.65
CA ALA A 71 -0.71 -0.81 14.20
C ALA A 71 -1.89 -1.58 13.58
N ALA A 72 -1.88 -1.84 12.28
CA ALA A 72 -2.88 -2.66 11.61
C ALA A 72 -2.87 -4.11 12.11
N LEU A 73 -1.69 -4.70 12.28
CA LEU A 73 -1.51 -6.08 12.78
C LEU A 73 -2.08 -6.29 14.19
N VAL A 74 -1.97 -5.29 15.08
CA VAL A 74 -2.55 -5.35 16.42
C VAL A 74 -4.03 -4.95 16.47
N GLY A 75 -4.67 -4.76 15.33
CA GLY A 75 -6.09 -4.44 15.26
C GLY A 75 -6.46 -3.00 15.58
N ALA A 76 -5.52 -2.04 15.49
CA ALA A 76 -5.80 -0.65 15.79
C ALA A 76 -6.68 0.05 14.74
N GLY A 77 -6.74 -0.49 13.50
CA GLY A 77 -7.55 0.07 12.43
C GLY A 77 -7.21 -0.48 11.05
N ILE A 78 -7.81 0.13 10.04
CA ILE A 78 -7.56 -0.13 8.62
C ILE A 78 -6.41 0.75 8.15
N ALA A 79 -5.41 0.17 7.52
CA ALA A 79 -4.29 0.89 6.91
C ALA A 79 -4.37 0.85 5.39
N ARG A 80 -3.82 1.89 4.73
CA ARG A 80 -3.52 1.90 3.30
C ARG A 80 -2.01 2.01 3.13
N LEU A 81 -1.40 0.94 2.64
CA LEU A 81 0.05 0.75 2.65
C LEU A 81 0.55 0.31 1.27
N PRO A 82 1.80 0.64 0.93
CA PRO A 82 2.43 0.16 -0.30
C PRO A 82 2.44 -1.38 -0.37
N SER A 83 2.14 -1.93 -1.53
CA SER A 83 2.10 -3.38 -1.77
C SER A 83 3.40 -4.09 -1.35
N TYR A 84 4.55 -3.47 -1.59
CA TYR A 84 5.86 -4.06 -1.28
C TYR A 84 6.17 -4.23 0.22
N VAL A 85 5.41 -3.60 1.13
CA VAL A 85 5.61 -3.79 2.58
C VAL A 85 4.68 -4.84 3.19
N LEU A 86 3.75 -5.42 2.40
CA LEU A 86 2.66 -6.26 2.89
C LEU A 86 2.79 -7.74 2.55
N HIS A 87 3.77 -8.13 1.74
CA HIS A 87 3.85 -9.46 1.14
C HIS A 87 3.71 -10.61 2.16
N SER A 88 4.52 -10.60 3.22
CA SER A 88 4.51 -11.68 4.23
C SER A 88 3.21 -11.71 5.02
N GLU A 89 2.70 -10.55 5.41
CA GLU A 89 1.51 -10.44 6.25
C GLU A 89 0.22 -10.84 5.51
N LEU A 90 0.17 -10.62 4.20
CA LEU A 90 -0.95 -11.07 3.36
C LEU A 90 -0.84 -12.58 3.08
N ALA A 91 0.37 -13.08 2.79
CA ALA A 91 0.60 -14.50 2.55
C ALA A 91 0.28 -15.36 3.78
N ASP A 92 0.64 -14.87 4.98
CA ASP A 92 0.40 -15.54 6.26
C ASP A 92 -1.03 -15.35 6.80
N GLY A 93 -1.85 -14.50 6.14
CA GLY A 93 -3.21 -14.16 6.58
C GLY A 93 -3.28 -13.29 7.82
N ARG A 94 -2.16 -12.72 8.29
CA ARG A 94 -2.13 -11.79 9.44
C ARG A 94 -2.74 -10.43 9.11
N LEU A 95 -2.72 -10.05 7.83
CA LEU A 95 -3.50 -8.97 7.27
C LEU A 95 -4.35 -9.50 6.13
N ARG A 96 -5.51 -8.90 5.91
CA ARG A 96 -6.39 -9.18 4.78
C ARG A 96 -6.42 -7.98 3.85
N TRP A 97 -6.31 -8.23 2.55
CA TRP A 97 -6.48 -7.20 1.53
C TRP A 97 -7.96 -6.93 1.33
N LEU A 98 -8.36 -5.68 1.56
CA LEU A 98 -9.73 -5.19 1.47
C LEU A 98 -9.93 -4.39 0.18
N LEU A 99 -11.19 -4.29 -0.27
CA LEU A 99 -11.57 -3.43 -1.40
C LEU A 99 -10.79 -3.74 -2.68
N ARG A 100 -10.56 -5.02 -2.97
CA ARG A 100 -9.76 -5.48 -4.13
C ARG A 100 -10.27 -4.98 -5.48
N ASP A 101 -11.57 -4.77 -5.62
CA ASP A 101 -12.21 -4.29 -6.85
C ASP A 101 -12.03 -2.77 -7.09
N TYR A 102 -11.43 -2.08 -6.10
CA TYR A 102 -11.19 -0.65 -6.14
C TYR A 102 -9.70 -0.37 -6.28
N GLN A 103 -9.33 0.18 -7.43
CA GLN A 103 -7.94 0.46 -7.73
C GLN A 103 -7.46 1.71 -6.99
N THR A 104 -6.25 1.66 -6.47
CA THR A 104 -5.53 2.82 -5.97
C THR A 104 -4.57 3.35 -7.03
N ARG A 105 -4.03 4.52 -6.80
CA ARG A 105 -3.05 5.11 -7.72
C ARG A 105 -1.82 4.23 -7.83
N SER A 106 -1.44 3.89 -9.06
CA SER A 106 -0.15 3.26 -9.34
C SER A 106 0.97 4.30 -9.24
N MET A 107 2.01 3.96 -8.49
CA MET A 107 3.17 4.81 -8.24
C MET A 107 4.39 4.22 -8.95
N PRO A 108 4.95 4.90 -9.96
CA PRO A 108 6.15 4.41 -10.63
C PRO A 108 7.37 4.49 -9.71
N MET A 109 8.23 3.50 -9.80
CA MET A 109 9.51 3.47 -9.11
C MET A 109 10.63 3.64 -10.13
N TYR A 110 11.56 4.56 -9.86
CA TYR A 110 12.66 4.92 -10.74
C TYR A 110 13.99 4.63 -10.09
N LEU A 111 14.93 4.08 -10.85
CA LEU A 111 16.34 4.09 -10.52
C LEU A 111 16.96 5.36 -11.12
N VAL A 112 17.47 6.24 -10.27
CA VAL A 112 18.05 7.52 -10.70
C VAL A 112 19.57 7.46 -10.54
N HIS A 113 20.30 7.98 -11.52
CA HIS A 113 21.76 8.07 -11.51
C HIS A 113 22.25 9.38 -12.12
N SER A 114 23.47 9.80 -11.76
CA SER A 114 24.08 11.07 -12.22
C SER A 114 24.97 10.94 -13.46
N TYR A 115 25.10 9.75 -14.04
CA TYR A 115 25.96 9.55 -15.22
C TYR A 115 25.34 10.17 -16.46
N GLN A 116 26.15 10.94 -17.21
CA GLN A 116 25.81 11.46 -18.52
C GLN A 116 26.46 10.53 -19.59
N GLY A 117 25.69 10.11 -20.59
CA GLY A 117 26.21 9.25 -21.66
C GLY A 117 26.18 7.74 -21.40
N GLY A 118 25.47 7.30 -20.34
CA GLY A 118 25.26 5.88 -20.03
C GLY A 118 25.95 5.42 -18.75
N LEU A 119 25.48 4.28 -18.22
CA LEU A 119 26.01 3.70 -16.99
C LEU A 119 27.35 2.99 -17.24
N PRO A 120 28.38 3.17 -16.38
CA PRO A 120 29.53 2.30 -16.39
C PRO A 120 29.12 0.83 -16.21
N LYS A 121 29.85 -0.10 -16.84
CA LYS A 121 29.47 -1.52 -16.89
C LYS A 121 29.19 -2.14 -15.51
N ARG A 122 29.99 -1.81 -14.50
CA ARG A 122 29.77 -2.26 -13.10
C ARG A 122 28.48 -1.72 -12.49
N THR A 123 28.14 -0.47 -12.80
CA THR A 123 26.90 0.17 -12.32
C THR A 123 25.68 -0.37 -13.06
N GLN A 124 25.85 -0.68 -14.36
CA GLN A 124 24.80 -1.32 -15.15
C GLN A 124 24.42 -2.69 -14.56
N VAL A 125 25.41 -3.54 -14.21
CA VAL A 125 25.15 -4.85 -13.59
C VAL A 125 24.34 -4.71 -12.29
N LEU A 126 24.68 -3.73 -11.45
CA LEU A 126 23.92 -3.45 -10.21
C LEU A 126 22.50 -2.97 -10.53
N ALA A 127 22.37 -2.06 -11.50
CA ALA A 127 21.06 -1.55 -11.92
C ALA A 127 20.15 -2.68 -12.44
N ASP A 128 20.69 -3.54 -13.30
CA ASP A 128 19.96 -4.69 -13.86
C ASP A 128 19.54 -5.67 -12.73
N TYR A 129 20.43 -5.95 -11.80
CA TYR A 129 20.13 -6.79 -10.63
C TYR A 129 18.99 -6.20 -9.79
N LEU A 130 19.04 -4.92 -9.46
CA LEU A 130 18.00 -4.25 -8.68
C LEU A 130 16.66 -4.24 -9.43
N MET A 131 16.66 -3.93 -10.71
CA MET A 131 15.46 -3.94 -11.54
C MET A 131 14.82 -5.32 -11.60
N ASP A 132 15.62 -6.36 -11.72
CA ASP A 132 15.16 -7.76 -11.73
C ASP A 132 14.61 -8.19 -10.37
N TRP A 133 15.29 -7.82 -9.29
CA TRP A 133 14.84 -8.12 -7.93
C TRP A 133 13.46 -7.50 -7.64
N PHE A 134 13.29 -6.23 -7.96
CA PHE A 134 12.01 -5.54 -7.77
C PHE A 134 10.90 -6.10 -8.66
N ARG A 135 11.21 -6.50 -9.90
CA ARG A 135 10.23 -7.13 -10.80
C ARG A 135 9.71 -8.44 -10.23
N ARG A 136 10.59 -9.34 -9.78
CA ARG A 136 10.22 -10.63 -9.17
C ARG A 136 9.41 -10.44 -7.88
N SER A 137 9.77 -9.45 -7.06
CA SER A 137 9.04 -9.12 -5.84
C SER A 137 7.63 -8.57 -6.14
N GLY A 138 7.47 -7.79 -7.23
CA GLY A 138 6.16 -7.31 -7.68
C GLY A 138 5.25 -8.43 -8.19
N GLU A 139 5.78 -9.32 -9.03
CA GLU A 139 5.02 -10.47 -9.56
C GLU A 139 4.53 -11.43 -8.48
N ALA A 140 5.25 -11.52 -7.35
CA ALA A 140 4.82 -12.33 -6.21
C ALA A 140 3.58 -11.73 -5.50
N LEU A 141 3.42 -10.41 -5.52
CA LEU A 141 2.25 -9.72 -4.96
C LEU A 141 1.01 -9.82 -5.86
N ASP A 142 1.21 -9.82 -7.17
CA ASP A 142 0.11 -9.94 -8.13
C ASP A 142 -0.56 -11.33 -8.12
N ARG A 143 0.06 -12.30 -7.44
CA ARG A 143 -0.46 -13.68 -7.28
C ARG A 143 -1.24 -13.93 -5.98
N LEU A 144 -1.34 -12.92 -5.11
CA LEU A 144 -2.11 -12.96 -3.85
C LEU A 144 -3.54 -12.43 -4.06
#